data_e6658ecfbe697e28ca945a81a57866b8
#
_entry.id   e6658ecfbe697e28ca945a81a57866b8
#
_cell.length_a   1.000
_cell.length_b   1.000
_cell.length_c   1.000
_cell.angle_alpha   90.00
_cell.angle_beta   90.00
_cell.angle_gamma   90.00
#
_symmetry.space_group_name_H-M   'P 1'
#
loop_
_entity.id
_entity.type
_entity.pdbx_description
1 polymer ?
#
loop_
_entity_poly.entity_id
_entity_poly.type
_entity_poly.pdbx_seq_one_letter_code
_entity_poly.pdbx_strand_id
1 'polypeptide(L)'
;SFFIDLLSFDHEVAVYEKDAKRLRFTYNCYRFTKMEEIEMFRPELAINAVTVKYTLPAFEEVLPHLSHDCIISDIASVKTGLQEFYEKSGFRFVSTHPMFGPTFANLNQLSEENAVIIKEGDYMGKIFFKDLYQKLGLSLHEYTFDEHDQTVAYSLSIPFVSTFAFAAVMKHQDAP
;
A
#
# COMPACT_ATOMS: atom_id res chain seq x y z
N SER A 1 8.36 7.32 2.81
CA SER A 1 9.71 7.08 3.29
C SER A 1 9.96 5.64 3.71
N PHE A 2 9.13 5.02 4.57
CA PHE A 2 9.41 3.66 5.07
C PHE A 2 9.80 2.65 3.96
N PHE A 3 8.98 2.49 2.93
CA PHE A 3 9.30 1.60 1.82
C PHE A 3 10.52 2.05 1.02
N ILE A 4 10.75 3.37 0.88
CA ILE A 4 11.93 3.89 0.21
C ILE A 4 13.18 3.46 0.98
N ASP A 5 13.21 3.73 2.28
CA ASP A 5 14.36 3.43 3.13
C ASP A 5 14.64 1.92 3.16
N LEU A 6 13.58 1.09 3.18
CA LEU A 6 13.70 -0.35 3.18
C LEU A 6 14.21 -0.92 1.85
N LEU A 7 13.66 -0.46 0.72
CA LEU A 7 13.96 -1.03 -0.59
C LEU A 7 15.28 -0.51 -1.17
N SER A 8 15.70 0.70 -0.80
CA SER A 8 16.94 1.31 -1.33
C SER A 8 18.23 0.59 -0.96
N PHE A 9 18.20 -0.38 -0.05
CA PHE A 9 19.36 -1.21 0.27
C PHE A 9 19.72 -2.20 -0.84
N ASP A 10 18.70 -2.81 -1.45
CA ASP A 10 18.87 -3.92 -2.39
C ASP A 10 18.38 -3.57 -3.80
N HIS A 11 17.70 -2.43 -3.98
CA HIS A 11 17.05 -2.05 -5.23
C HIS A 11 17.30 -0.61 -5.62
N GLU A 12 17.23 -0.33 -6.92
CA GLU A 12 17.11 1.04 -7.42
C GLU A 12 15.66 1.52 -7.21
N VAL A 13 15.50 2.57 -6.41
CA VAL A 13 14.18 3.10 -6.05
C VAL A 13 13.96 4.46 -6.66
N ALA A 14 12.80 4.65 -7.27
CA ALA A 14 12.30 5.96 -7.70
C ALA A 14 11.00 6.29 -6.97
N VAL A 15 10.79 7.54 -6.67
CA VAL A 15 9.54 8.04 -6.08
C VAL A 15 8.97 9.12 -6.98
N TYR A 16 7.73 8.91 -7.40
CA TYR A 16 6.95 9.92 -8.08
C TYR A 16 5.98 10.61 -7.11
N GLU A 17 5.99 11.92 -7.08
CA GLU A 17 5.07 12.73 -6.30
C GLU A 17 4.83 14.07 -7.04
N LYS A 18 3.57 14.44 -7.22
CA LYS A 18 3.16 15.69 -7.90
C LYS A 18 3.64 16.95 -7.17
N ASP A 19 3.60 16.91 -5.85
CA ASP A 19 4.10 18.02 -5.03
C ASP A 19 5.58 17.82 -4.70
N ALA A 20 6.45 18.51 -5.44
CA ALA A 20 7.89 18.46 -5.23
C ALA A 20 8.31 18.78 -3.78
N LYS A 21 7.50 19.54 -3.02
CA LYS A 21 7.79 19.84 -1.62
C LYS A 21 7.75 18.61 -0.74
N ARG A 22 6.94 17.60 -1.09
CA ARG A 22 6.85 16.35 -0.35
C ARG A 22 8.07 15.45 -0.57
N LEU A 23 8.78 15.62 -1.69
CA LEU A 23 10.01 14.90 -1.97
C LEU A 23 11.24 15.45 -1.21
N ARG A 24 11.07 16.57 -0.50
CA ARG A 24 12.19 17.26 0.18
C ARG A 24 12.96 16.37 1.16
N PHE A 25 12.27 15.43 1.81
CA PHE A 25 12.84 14.55 2.83
C PHE A 25 12.93 13.09 2.40
N THR A 26 12.89 12.81 1.10
CA THR A 26 13.16 11.49 0.56
C THR A 26 14.62 11.39 0.14
N TYR A 27 15.30 10.37 0.63
CA TYR A 27 16.74 10.16 0.38
C TYR A 27 16.95 8.77 -0.23
N ASN A 28 18.11 8.53 -0.80
CA ASN A 28 18.51 7.25 -1.38
C ASN A 28 17.56 6.73 -2.49
N CYS A 29 16.96 7.65 -3.24
CA CYS A 29 16.06 7.33 -4.34
C CYS A 29 16.07 8.40 -5.42
N TYR A 30 15.67 8.03 -6.63
CA TYR A 30 15.35 9.01 -7.67
C TYR A 30 14.04 9.72 -7.31
N ARG A 31 13.94 11.01 -7.57
CA ARG A 31 12.79 11.84 -7.23
C ARG A 31 12.17 12.41 -8.50
N PHE A 32 11.01 11.91 -8.86
CA PHE A 32 10.30 12.25 -10.09
C PHE A 32 9.08 13.12 -9.80
N THR A 33 8.86 14.09 -10.65
CA THR A 33 7.68 14.96 -10.64
C THR A 33 6.93 14.93 -11.97
N LYS A 34 7.50 14.24 -12.96
CA LYS A 34 6.94 14.10 -14.31
C LYS A 34 6.81 12.62 -14.66
N MET A 35 5.78 12.30 -15.44
CA MET A 35 5.50 10.93 -15.88
C MET A 35 6.56 10.39 -16.84
N GLU A 36 7.14 11.25 -17.67
CA GLU A 36 8.19 10.87 -18.61
C GLU A 36 9.44 10.32 -17.89
N GLU A 37 9.67 10.73 -16.66
CA GLU A 37 10.77 10.22 -15.85
C GLU A 37 10.52 8.76 -15.43
N ILE A 38 9.24 8.37 -15.21
CA ILE A 38 8.83 7.00 -14.93
C ILE A 38 9.06 6.12 -16.16
N GLU A 39 8.69 6.59 -17.35
CA GLU A 39 8.91 5.89 -18.61
C GLU A 39 10.40 5.59 -18.85
N MET A 40 11.26 6.58 -18.59
CA MET A 40 12.71 6.43 -18.75
C MET A 40 13.30 5.47 -17.70
N PHE A 41 12.79 5.49 -16.49
CA PHE A 41 13.25 4.62 -15.40
C PHE A 41 12.86 3.15 -15.63
N ARG A 42 11.73 2.88 -16.29
CA ARG A 42 11.21 1.55 -16.62
C ARG A 42 11.15 0.61 -15.42
N PRO A 43 10.34 0.92 -14.40
CA PRO A 43 10.27 0.10 -13.20
C PRO A 43 9.78 -1.33 -13.52
N GLU A 44 10.38 -2.32 -12.84
CA GLU A 44 9.90 -3.71 -12.85
C GLU A 44 8.72 -3.91 -11.89
N LEU A 45 8.65 -3.09 -10.84
CA LEU A 45 7.57 -3.06 -9.85
C LEU A 45 7.18 -1.60 -9.55
N ALA A 46 5.90 -1.29 -9.68
CA ALA A 46 5.33 0.00 -9.33
C ALA A 46 4.38 -0.14 -8.13
N ILE A 47 4.75 0.47 -6.98
CA ILE A 47 3.98 0.40 -5.74
C ILE A 47 3.17 1.68 -5.56
N ASN A 48 1.85 1.56 -5.61
CA ASN A 48 0.93 2.65 -5.31
C ASN A 48 0.77 2.79 -3.78
N ALA A 49 1.34 3.86 -3.23
CA ALA A 49 1.35 4.15 -1.80
C ALA A 49 0.57 5.44 -1.46
N VAL A 50 -0.36 5.85 -2.30
CA VAL A 50 -1.23 7.00 -2.02
C VAL A 50 -2.34 6.63 -1.03
N THR A 51 -3.04 7.62 -0.51
CA THR A 51 -4.19 7.37 0.37
C THR A 51 -5.32 6.66 -0.39
N VAL A 52 -6.10 5.82 0.28
CA VAL A 52 -7.15 4.96 -0.29
C VAL A 52 -8.03 5.68 -1.32
N LYS A 53 -8.46 6.91 -1.02
CA LYS A 53 -9.29 7.74 -1.91
C LYS A 53 -8.68 7.95 -3.30
N TYR A 54 -7.36 7.98 -3.40
CA TYR A 54 -6.65 8.31 -4.64
C TYR A 54 -6.00 7.10 -5.30
N THR A 55 -6.18 5.88 -4.76
CA THR A 55 -5.51 4.68 -5.28
C THR A 55 -5.85 4.40 -6.72
N LEU A 56 -7.14 4.33 -7.07
CA LEU A 56 -7.56 4.10 -8.45
C LEU A 56 -7.18 5.25 -9.40
N PRO A 57 -7.46 6.54 -9.08
CA PRO A 57 -7.02 7.64 -9.92
C PRO A 57 -5.51 7.70 -10.17
N ALA A 58 -4.70 7.35 -9.16
CA ALA A 58 -3.25 7.33 -9.33
C ALA A 58 -2.79 6.21 -10.27
N PHE A 59 -3.42 5.04 -10.22
CA PHE A 59 -3.17 3.99 -11.19
C PHE A 59 -3.57 4.39 -12.61
N GLU A 60 -4.77 4.94 -12.80
CA GLU A 60 -5.25 5.40 -14.12
C GLU A 60 -4.28 6.39 -14.76
N GLU A 61 -3.66 7.25 -13.95
CA GLU A 61 -2.69 8.23 -14.41
C GLU A 61 -1.32 7.61 -14.74
N VAL A 62 -0.86 6.65 -13.96
CA VAL A 62 0.48 6.06 -14.09
C VAL A 62 0.55 4.94 -15.13
N LEU A 63 -0.50 4.13 -15.28
CA LEU A 63 -0.47 2.94 -16.15
C LEU A 63 -0.03 3.23 -17.59
N PRO A 64 -0.45 4.33 -18.27
CA PRO A 64 0.01 4.64 -19.62
C PRO A 64 1.53 4.85 -19.77
N HIS A 65 2.21 5.10 -18.64
CA HIS A 65 3.65 5.37 -18.56
C HIS A 65 4.50 4.17 -18.10
N LEU A 66 3.84 3.02 -17.85
CA LEU A 66 4.51 1.79 -17.43
C LEU A 66 4.66 0.83 -18.60
N SER A 67 5.75 0.07 -18.60
CA SER A 67 5.89 -1.10 -19.49
C SER A 67 4.87 -2.17 -19.08
N HIS A 68 4.31 -2.91 -20.04
CA HIS A 68 3.43 -4.05 -19.76
C HIS A 68 4.10 -5.18 -18.96
N ASP A 69 5.44 -5.22 -18.93
CA ASP A 69 6.18 -6.16 -18.10
C ASP A 69 6.26 -5.75 -16.62
N CYS A 70 5.91 -4.51 -16.31
CA CYS A 70 5.88 -4.01 -14.94
C CYS A 70 4.79 -4.73 -14.13
N ILE A 71 5.12 -5.13 -12.93
CA ILE A 71 4.13 -5.58 -11.93
C ILE A 71 3.61 -4.34 -11.22
N ILE A 72 2.30 -4.15 -11.21
CA ILE A 72 1.69 -3.06 -10.43
C ILE A 72 1.24 -3.55 -9.06
N SER A 73 1.38 -2.72 -8.04
CA SER A 73 1.04 -3.08 -6.68
C SER A 73 0.39 -1.94 -5.92
N ASP A 74 -0.47 -2.28 -4.96
CA ASP A 74 -0.95 -1.35 -3.94
C ASP A 74 -0.64 -1.85 -2.53
N ILE A 75 -0.66 -0.91 -1.59
CA ILE A 75 -0.56 -1.15 -0.15
C ILE A 75 -1.80 -0.60 0.58
N ALA A 76 -2.91 -0.48 -0.11
CA ALA A 76 -4.14 0.12 0.42
C ALA A 76 -4.79 -0.74 1.51
N SER A 77 -5.34 -0.10 2.52
CA SER A 77 -6.06 -0.74 3.63
C SER A 77 -7.48 -1.18 3.28
N VAL A 78 -8.02 -0.77 2.13
CA VAL A 78 -9.33 -1.15 1.61
C VAL A 78 -9.16 -1.59 0.17
N LYS A 79 -9.72 -2.75 -0.18
CA LYS A 79 -9.56 -3.37 -1.50
C LYS A 79 -10.76 -3.20 -2.42
N THR A 80 -11.82 -2.57 -1.95
CA THR A 80 -13.03 -2.35 -2.74
C THR A 80 -12.74 -1.69 -4.09
N GLY A 81 -13.14 -2.35 -5.17
CA GLY A 81 -12.95 -1.89 -6.55
C GLY A 81 -11.56 -2.19 -7.14
N LEU A 82 -10.58 -2.59 -6.33
CA LEU A 82 -9.23 -2.91 -6.82
C LEU A 82 -9.20 -4.20 -7.63
N GLN A 83 -9.95 -5.23 -7.23
CA GLN A 83 -10.00 -6.48 -7.99
C GLN A 83 -10.46 -6.23 -9.42
N GLU A 84 -11.60 -5.58 -9.59
CA GLU A 84 -12.16 -5.27 -10.91
C GLU A 84 -11.20 -4.39 -11.75
N PHE A 85 -10.55 -3.44 -11.10
CA PHE A 85 -9.53 -2.60 -11.74
C PHE A 85 -8.36 -3.43 -12.26
N TYR A 86 -7.78 -4.31 -11.44
CA TYR A 86 -6.65 -5.15 -11.83
C TYR A 86 -7.02 -6.10 -12.99
N GLU A 87 -8.18 -6.74 -12.92
CA GLU A 87 -8.67 -7.63 -13.97
C GLU A 87 -8.81 -6.91 -15.33
N LYS A 88 -9.20 -5.63 -15.29
CA LYS A 88 -9.36 -4.80 -16.50
C LYS A 88 -8.07 -4.15 -16.98
N SER A 89 -7.09 -3.97 -16.12
CA SER A 89 -5.88 -3.22 -16.42
C SER A 89 -4.97 -3.90 -17.46
N GLY A 90 -5.03 -5.24 -17.55
CA GLY A 90 -4.14 -6.05 -18.38
C GLY A 90 -2.70 -6.15 -17.84
N PHE A 91 -2.40 -5.59 -16.69
CA PHE A 91 -1.10 -5.70 -16.03
C PHE A 91 -1.05 -6.89 -15.07
N ARG A 92 0.16 -7.44 -14.89
CA ARG A 92 0.42 -8.31 -13.74
C ARG A 92 0.33 -7.48 -12.48
N PHE A 93 -0.26 -8.01 -11.43
CA PHE A 93 -0.45 -7.25 -10.20
C PHE A 93 -0.18 -8.06 -8.95
N VAL A 94 0.11 -7.37 -7.85
CA VAL A 94 0.11 -7.91 -6.51
C VAL A 94 -0.49 -6.87 -5.57
N SER A 95 -1.44 -7.27 -4.74
CA SER A 95 -2.09 -6.38 -3.78
C SER A 95 -1.73 -6.80 -2.36
N THR A 96 -1.32 -5.85 -1.53
CA THR A 96 -0.91 -6.12 -0.16
C THR A 96 -1.46 -5.08 0.81
N HIS A 97 -1.54 -5.44 2.08
CA HIS A 97 -1.92 -4.51 3.15
C HIS A 97 -0.98 -4.69 4.35
N PRO A 98 0.09 -3.90 4.47
CA PRO A 98 0.87 -3.83 5.70
C PRO A 98 0.03 -3.11 6.75
N MET A 99 -0.34 -3.82 7.84
CA MET A 99 -1.31 -3.35 8.84
C MET A 99 -0.64 -2.52 9.95
N PHE A 100 0.28 -1.66 9.57
CA PHE A 100 0.94 -0.72 10.49
C PHE A 100 1.06 0.67 9.86
N GLY A 101 1.03 1.70 10.70
CA GLY A 101 1.19 3.08 10.23
C GLY A 101 2.65 3.46 10.04
N PRO A 102 3.01 4.16 8.95
CA PRO A 102 4.41 4.54 8.68
C PRO A 102 5.00 5.48 9.74
N THR A 103 4.17 6.20 10.46
CA THR A 103 4.59 7.16 11.49
C THR A 103 5.04 6.48 12.79
N PHE A 104 4.49 5.32 13.08
CA PHE A 104 4.76 4.56 14.30
C PHE A 104 5.55 3.27 14.04
N ALA A 105 5.93 3.02 12.79
CA ALA A 105 6.73 1.86 12.43
C ALA A 105 8.12 1.95 13.08
N ASN A 106 8.27 1.32 14.22
CA ASN A 106 9.57 1.07 14.82
C ASN A 106 10.05 -0.29 14.32
N LEU A 107 11.13 -0.32 13.53
CA LEU A 107 11.70 -1.55 12.98
C LEU A 107 11.93 -2.64 14.03
N ASN A 108 12.18 -2.26 15.28
CA ASN A 108 12.41 -3.19 16.39
C ASN A 108 11.10 -3.80 16.95
N GLN A 109 9.92 -3.34 16.54
CA GLN A 109 8.62 -3.79 17.06
C GLN A 109 7.70 -4.34 15.95
N LEU A 110 8.18 -4.43 14.71
CA LEU A 110 7.37 -4.92 13.59
C LEU A 110 7.01 -6.41 13.71
N SER A 111 7.69 -7.18 14.53
CA SER A 111 7.38 -8.60 14.74
C SER A 111 6.01 -8.85 15.40
N GLU A 112 5.39 -7.83 15.97
CA GLU A 112 4.02 -7.90 16.52
C GLU A 112 2.96 -7.45 15.51
N GLU A 113 3.39 -6.96 14.35
CA GLU A 113 2.51 -6.43 13.33
C GLU A 113 2.16 -7.47 12.27
N ASN A 114 1.10 -7.19 11.54
CA ASN A 114 0.58 -8.08 10.51
C ASN A 114 0.72 -7.46 9.11
N ALA A 115 0.80 -8.33 8.11
CA ALA A 115 0.61 -7.94 6.72
C ALA A 115 -0.28 -8.96 5.99
N VAL A 116 -1.12 -8.47 5.12
CA VAL A 116 -1.95 -9.30 4.25
C VAL A 116 -1.39 -9.24 2.83
N ILE A 117 -1.32 -10.40 2.18
CA ILE A 117 -1.07 -10.54 0.74
C ILE A 117 -2.33 -11.12 0.11
N ILE A 118 -2.82 -10.48 -0.93
CA ILE A 118 -4.00 -10.95 -1.64
C ILE A 118 -3.63 -12.19 -2.47
N LYS A 119 -4.45 -13.25 -2.39
CA LYS A 119 -4.23 -14.54 -3.06
C LYS A 119 -4.21 -14.42 -4.58
N GLU A 120 -5.14 -13.61 -5.10
CA GLU A 120 -5.21 -13.25 -6.50
C GLU A 120 -4.05 -12.33 -6.84
N GLY A 121 -3.26 -12.68 -7.83
CA GLY A 121 -2.15 -11.84 -8.24
C GLY A 121 -0.95 -12.61 -8.77
N ASP A 122 0.00 -11.86 -9.24
CA ASP A 122 1.24 -12.38 -9.84
C ASP A 122 2.07 -13.16 -8.82
N TYR A 123 2.57 -14.31 -9.25
CA TYR A 123 3.35 -15.20 -8.37
C TYR A 123 4.66 -14.56 -7.92
N MET A 124 5.39 -13.92 -8.83
CA MET A 124 6.69 -13.30 -8.52
C MET A 124 6.49 -12.07 -7.62
N GLY A 125 5.47 -11.26 -7.89
CA GLY A 125 5.09 -10.15 -7.02
C GLY A 125 4.75 -10.60 -5.60
N LYS A 126 4.02 -11.71 -5.46
CA LYS A 126 3.73 -12.28 -4.13
C LYS A 126 4.98 -12.77 -3.42
N ILE A 127 5.89 -13.44 -4.11
CA ILE A 127 7.18 -13.87 -3.52
C ILE A 127 7.94 -12.66 -3.03
N PHE A 128 8.06 -11.60 -3.85
CA PHE A 128 8.77 -10.38 -3.46
C PHE A 128 8.24 -9.81 -2.14
N PHE A 129 6.92 -9.62 -2.01
CA PHE A 129 6.35 -9.08 -0.79
C PHE A 129 6.40 -10.05 0.40
N LYS A 130 6.28 -11.36 0.17
CA LYS A 130 6.49 -12.36 1.23
C LYS A 130 7.89 -12.27 1.81
N ASP A 131 8.90 -12.27 0.97
CA ASP A 131 10.29 -12.17 1.41
C ASP A 131 10.56 -10.84 2.13
N LEU A 132 10.03 -9.73 1.60
CA LEU A 132 10.15 -8.41 2.19
C LEU A 132 9.55 -8.37 3.60
N TYR A 133 8.31 -8.83 3.75
CA TYR A 133 7.60 -8.79 5.01
C TYR A 133 8.15 -9.81 6.04
N GLN A 134 8.62 -10.97 5.57
CA GLN A 134 9.29 -11.94 6.44
C GLN A 134 10.62 -11.42 6.99
N LYS A 135 11.41 -10.72 6.18
CA LYS A 135 12.64 -10.02 6.64
C LYS A 135 12.35 -8.99 7.73
N LEU A 136 11.17 -8.38 7.70
CA LEU A 136 10.71 -7.44 8.73
C LEU A 136 10.13 -8.13 9.97
N GLY A 137 9.97 -9.46 9.94
CA GLY A 137 9.40 -10.24 11.04
C GLY A 137 7.88 -10.15 11.17
N LEU A 138 7.18 -9.65 10.14
CA LEU A 138 5.72 -9.51 10.17
C LEU A 138 5.01 -10.87 10.15
N SER A 139 3.87 -10.95 10.85
CA SER A 139 2.93 -12.07 10.71
C SER A 139 2.17 -11.95 9.39
N LEU A 140 2.34 -12.95 8.50
CA LEU A 140 1.74 -12.92 7.16
C LEU A 140 0.43 -13.68 7.10
N HIS A 141 -0.55 -13.08 6.44
CA HIS A 141 -1.85 -13.68 6.15
C HIS A 141 -2.13 -13.59 4.65
N GLU A 142 -2.75 -14.63 4.10
CA GLU A 142 -3.18 -14.66 2.71
C GLU A 142 -4.71 -14.71 2.64
N TYR A 143 -5.33 -13.68 2.07
CA TYR A 143 -6.78 -13.57 1.89
C TYR A 143 -7.11 -13.32 0.42
N THR A 144 -8.32 -13.69 0.00
CA THR A 144 -8.90 -13.13 -1.22
C THR A 144 -9.27 -11.66 -1.01
N PHE A 145 -9.60 -10.93 -2.08
CA PHE A 145 -10.08 -9.55 -1.95
C PHE A 145 -11.29 -9.47 -1.00
N ASP A 146 -12.25 -10.38 -1.16
CA ASP A 146 -13.47 -10.41 -0.33
C ASP A 146 -13.16 -10.76 1.13
N GLU A 147 -12.34 -11.80 1.37
CA GLU A 147 -11.92 -12.20 2.71
C GLU A 147 -11.22 -11.06 3.44
N HIS A 148 -10.37 -10.31 2.71
CA HIS A 148 -9.67 -9.15 3.26
C HIS A 148 -10.65 -8.07 3.72
N ASP A 149 -11.53 -7.59 2.82
CA ASP A 149 -12.44 -6.49 3.14
C ASP A 149 -13.44 -6.88 4.24
N GLN A 150 -13.91 -8.13 4.28
CA GLN A 150 -14.72 -8.64 5.38
C GLN A 150 -13.95 -8.63 6.70
N THR A 151 -12.70 -9.13 6.72
CA THR A 151 -11.87 -9.18 7.93
C THR A 151 -11.60 -7.78 8.45
N VAL A 152 -11.24 -6.83 7.58
CA VAL A 152 -11.00 -5.43 7.94
C VAL A 152 -12.27 -4.77 8.47
N ALA A 153 -13.43 -5.04 7.87
CA ALA A 153 -14.71 -4.52 8.34
C ALA A 153 -15.00 -4.95 9.78
N TYR A 154 -14.80 -6.22 10.11
CA TYR A 154 -15.04 -6.73 11.45
C TYR A 154 -13.98 -6.32 12.46
N SER A 155 -12.71 -6.38 12.12
CA SER A 155 -11.61 -6.17 13.06
C SER A 155 -11.27 -4.70 13.32
N LEU A 156 -11.50 -3.83 12.35
CA LEU A 156 -11.16 -2.41 12.45
C LEU A 156 -12.39 -1.52 12.40
N SER A 157 -13.26 -1.64 11.39
CA SER A 157 -14.34 -0.68 11.17
C SER A 157 -15.41 -0.73 12.26
N ILE A 158 -15.83 -1.91 12.69
CA ILE A 158 -16.86 -2.04 13.74
C ILE A 158 -16.38 -1.48 15.09
N PRO A 159 -15.17 -1.79 15.60
CA PRO A 159 -14.65 -1.18 16.82
C PRO A 159 -14.58 0.34 16.74
N PHE A 160 -14.13 0.91 15.62
CA PHE A 160 -14.10 2.36 15.43
C PHE A 160 -15.49 2.98 15.46
N VAL A 161 -16.46 2.43 14.72
CA VAL A 161 -17.84 2.92 14.72
C VAL A 161 -18.44 2.86 16.11
N SER A 162 -18.22 1.77 16.85
CA SER A 162 -18.70 1.63 18.23
C SER A 162 -18.10 2.68 19.16
N THR A 163 -16.80 2.94 19.03
CA THR A 163 -16.10 3.97 19.82
C THR A 163 -16.63 5.38 19.51
N PHE A 164 -16.81 5.69 18.22
CA PHE A 164 -17.35 7.00 17.81
C PHE A 164 -18.81 7.16 18.25
N ALA A 165 -19.65 6.13 18.15
CA ALA A 165 -21.02 6.17 18.63
C ALA A 165 -21.06 6.43 20.14
N PHE A 166 -20.23 5.72 20.91
CA PHE A 166 -20.10 5.93 22.34
C PHE A 166 -19.66 7.38 22.67
N ALA A 167 -18.60 7.88 22.03
CA ALA A 167 -18.10 9.23 22.24
C ALA A 167 -19.15 10.30 21.87
N ALA A 168 -19.92 10.08 20.81
CA ALA A 168 -21.02 10.99 20.43
C ALA A 168 -22.12 11.06 21.49
N VAL A 169 -22.50 9.91 22.06
CA VAL A 169 -23.50 9.85 23.14
C VAL A 169 -22.99 10.56 24.39
N MET A 170 -21.73 10.31 24.80
CA MET A 170 -21.11 10.98 25.97
C MET A 170 -21.08 12.49 25.80
N LYS A 171 -20.68 12.97 24.61
CA LYS A 171 -20.68 14.40 24.30
C LYS A 171 -22.09 15.02 24.36
N HIS A 172 -23.11 14.30 23.89
CA HIS A 172 -24.48 14.81 23.89
C HIS A 172 -25.08 14.90 25.30
N GLN A 173 -24.59 14.06 26.20
CA GLN A 173 -25.08 14.03 27.60
C GLN A 173 -24.21 14.86 28.56
N ASP A 174 -23.26 15.67 28.06
CA ASP A 174 -22.27 16.40 28.86
C ASP A 174 -21.64 15.54 29.96
N ALA A 175 -21.44 14.24 29.65
CA ALA A 175 -20.83 13.30 30.58
C ALA A 175 -19.30 13.56 30.67
N PRO A 176 -18.72 13.51 31.88
CA PRO A 176 -17.30 13.79 32.11
C PRO A 176 -16.37 12.78 31.41
#